data_ba5e018e3fd7aa161e25ed2f6c969ee7
#
_entry.id   ba5e018e3fd7aa161e25ed2f6c969ee7
#
_cell.length_a   1.000
_cell.length_b   1.000
_cell.length_c   1.000
_cell.angle_alpha   90.00
_cell.angle_beta   90.00
_cell.angle_gamma   90.00
#
_symmetry.space_group_name_H-M   'P 1'
#
loop_
_entity.id
_entity.type
_entity.pdbx_description
1 polymer ?
#
loop_
_entity_poly.entity_id
_entity_poly.type
_entity_poly.pdbx_seq_one_letter_code
_entity_poly.pdbx_strand_id
1 'polypeptide(L)'
;MTIKDVLQRDPSTHPLVNQGQARISDKADEKVLAELRGELSTFVCEGQFADGMQRILASFLTCLSQPSQKGAWVSGFFGSGKSHLLKMLCHLWVDTPFADGTTARSLVPALPDDLRNLLRELDTAGKRAGGLLAAAGTLLGGTTDHVRLTILSVLFRGVGLPGQ
;
A
#
# COMPACT_ATOMS: atom_id res chain seq x y z
N MET A 1 -0.41 -37.14 -8.11
CA MET A 1 -0.88 -35.81 -7.70
C MET A 1 0.31 -35.09 -7.08
N THR A 2 0.84 -34.09 -7.73
CA THR A 2 1.97 -33.29 -7.23
C THR A 2 1.44 -32.03 -6.57
N ILE A 3 2.25 -31.36 -5.74
CA ILE A 3 1.88 -30.06 -5.11
C ILE A 3 1.44 -29.06 -6.19
N LYS A 4 2.05 -29.12 -7.37
CA LYS A 4 1.74 -28.31 -8.54
C LYS A 4 0.29 -28.46 -9.03
N ASP A 5 -0.29 -29.65 -8.91
CA ASP A 5 -1.66 -29.97 -9.36
C ASP A 5 -2.74 -29.41 -8.40
N VAL A 6 -2.32 -28.98 -7.20
CA VAL A 6 -3.22 -28.48 -6.13
C VAL A 6 -3.18 -26.95 -6.03
N LEU A 7 -2.11 -26.33 -6.53
CA LEU A 7 -1.93 -24.88 -6.45
C LEU A 7 -2.53 -24.20 -7.68
N GLN A 8 -3.19 -23.06 -7.47
CA GLN A 8 -3.74 -22.23 -8.54
C GLN A 8 -2.66 -21.68 -9.49
N ARG A 9 -1.42 -21.59 -9.02
CA ARG A 9 -0.25 -21.15 -9.80
C ARG A 9 0.90 -22.13 -9.62
N ASP A 10 1.67 -22.33 -10.67
CA ASP A 10 2.87 -23.18 -10.63
C ASP A 10 3.97 -22.52 -9.79
N PRO A 11 4.37 -23.09 -8.64
CA PRO A 11 5.39 -22.50 -7.77
C PRO A 11 6.79 -22.46 -8.41
N SER A 12 7.04 -23.24 -9.47
CA SER A 12 8.32 -23.22 -10.18
C SER A 12 8.49 -22.00 -11.08
N THR A 13 7.36 -21.44 -11.54
CA THR A 13 7.33 -20.24 -12.40
C THR A 13 6.98 -18.97 -11.63
N HIS A 14 6.46 -19.11 -10.41
CA HIS A 14 6.10 -18.01 -9.52
C HIS A 14 6.80 -18.19 -8.17
N PRO A 15 8.11 -17.94 -8.07
CA PRO A 15 8.82 -18.03 -6.83
C PRO A 15 8.25 -17.02 -5.82
N LEU A 16 8.26 -17.36 -4.54
CA LEU A 16 7.94 -16.43 -3.47
C LEU A 16 8.95 -15.28 -3.50
N VAL A 17 8.49 -14.11 -3.86
CA VAL A 17 9.35 -12.94 -4.07
C VAL A 17 9.70 -12.27 -2.74
N ASN A 18 8.88 -12.45 -1.70
CA ASN A 18 9.13 -11.91 -0.38
C ASN A 18 9.36 -13.02 0.65
N GLN A 19 10.11 -12.69 1.70
CA GLN A 19 10.42 -13.61 2.81
C GLN A 19 9.30 -13.66 3.87
N GLY A 20 8.02 -13.48 3.47
CA GLY A 20 6.88 -13.46 4.39
C GLY A 20 6.75 -12.19 5.24
N GLN A 21 7.54 -11.16 4.96
CA GLN A 21 7.47 -9.86 5.63
C GLN A 21 7.18 -8.76 4.63
N ALA A 22 6.13 -7.99 4.84
CA ALA A 22 5.88 -6.78 4.08
C ALA A 22 6.94 -5.75 4.43
N ARG A 23 7.92 -5.56 3.55
CA ARG A 23 8.93 -4.51 3.69
C ARG A 23 8.46 -3.25 3.00
N ILE A 24 8.54 -2.14 3.72
CA ILE A 24 8.37 -0.81 3.16
C ILE A 24 9.78 -0.31 2.88
N SER A 25 10.11 -0.08 1.60
CA SER A 25 11.42 0.41 1.20
C SER A 25 11.29 1.83 0.65
N ASP A 26 12.15 2.72 1.14
CA ASP A 26 12.23 4.10 0.67
C ASP A 26 12.97 4.23 -0.68
N LYS A 27 13.55 3.14 -1.18
CA LYS A 27 14.33 3.14 -2.43
C LYS A 27 13.55 2.47 -3.54
N ALA A 28 13.38 3.18 -4.64
CA ALA A 28 12.87 2.64 -5.90
C ALA A 28 13.98 1.83 -6.62
N ASP A 29 14.49 0.77 -5.97
CA ASP A 29 15.41 -0.17 -6.58
C ASP A 29 14.60 -1.13 -7.49
N GLU A 30 15.16 -1.52 -8.62
CA GLU A 30 14.54 -2.42 -9.60
C GLU A 30 14.06 -3.73 -8.95
N LYS A 31 14.86 -4.27 -8.02
CA LYS A 31 14.50 -5.46 -7.26
C LYS A 31 13.26 -5.23 -6.38
N VAL A 32 13.18 -4.09 -5.72
CA VAL A 32 12.05 -3.71 -4.86
C VAL A 32 10.78 -3.52 -5.69
N LEU A 33 10.90 -2.91 -6.88
CA LEU A 33 9.78 -2.76 -7.81
C LEU A 33 9.31 -4.09 -8.38
N ALA A 34 10.23 -5.02 -8.68
CA ALA A 34 9.87 -6.37 -9.12
C ALA A 34 9.15 -7.16 -8.03
N GLU A 35 9.61 -7.06 -6.76
CA GLU A 35 8.94 -7.64 -5.60
C GLU A 35 7.53 -7.05 -5.42
N LEU A 36 7.41 -5.73 -5.44
CA LEU A 36 6.12 -5.04 -5.34
C LEU A 36 5.15 -5.46 -6.45
N ARG A 37 5.65 -5.58 -7.69
CA ARG A 37 4.86 -6.04 -8.82
C ARG A 37 4.31 -7.44 -8.59
N GLY A 38 5.14 -8.36 -8.08
CA GLY A 38 4.74 -9.70 -7.70
C GLY A 38 3.67 -9.68 -6.61
N GLU A 39 3.85 -8.89 -5.57
CA GLU A 39 2.89 -8.73 -4.48
C GLU A 39 1.54 -8.18 -4.98
N LEU A 40 1.54 -7.14 -5.80
CA LEU A 40 0.31 -6.55 -6.38
C LEU A 40 -0.43 -7.56 -7.27
N SER A 41 0.29 -8.28 -8.12
CA SER A 41 -0.30 -9.27 -9.02
C SER A 41 -0.89 -10.50 -8.31
N THR A 42 -0.51 -10.71 -7.07
CA THR A 42 -1.00 -11.80 -6.21
C THR A 42 -1.90 -11.31 -5.08
N PHE A 43 -2.12 -10.01 -4.98
CA PHE A 43 -2.92 -9.44 -3.91
C PHE A 43 -4.40 -9.81 -4.05
N VAL A 44 -4.92 -10.49 -3.03
CA VAL A 44 -6.34 -10.84 -2.93
C VAL A 44 -7.05 -9.73 -2.16
N CYS A 45 -7.77 -8.87 -2.88
CA CYS A 45 -8.50 -7.74 -2.31
C CYS A 45 -9.97 -8.12 -2.07
N GLU A 46 -10.20 -8.97 -1.07
CA GLU A 46 -11.52 -9.49 -0.72
C GLU A 46 -11.76 -9.43 0.79
N GLY A 47 -13.03 -9.57 1.20
CA GLY A 47 -13.45 -9.64 2.61
C GLY A 47 -12.91 -8.48 3.44
N GLN A 48 -12.31 -8.78 4.58
CA GLN A 48 -11.82 -7.77 5.53
C GLN A 48 -10.77 -6.81 4.96
N PHE A 49 -9.98 -7.24 3.96
CA PHE A 49 -9.00 -6.38 3.30
C PHE A 49 -9.70 -5.33 2.44
N ALA A 50 -10.66 -5.74 1.62
CA ALA A 50 -11.45 -4.83 0.79
C ALA A 50 -12.26 -3.87 1.65
N ASP A 51 -12.97 -4.38 2.66
CA ASP A 51 -13.76 -3.57 3.60
C ASP A 51 -12.90 -2.55 4.35
N GLY A 52 -11.72 -2.96 4.80
CA GLY A 52 -10.78 -2.10 5.49
C GLY A 52 -10.29 -0.95 4.61
N MET A 53 -9.87 -1.24 3.39
CA MET A 53 -9.46 -0.23 2.41
C MET A 53 -10.60 0.71 2.04
N GLN A 54 -11.79 0.19 1.79
CA GLN A 54 -12.99 0.97 1.46
C GLN A 54 -13.33 1.95 2.58
N ARG A 55 -13.32 1.50 3.84
CA ARG A 55 -13.58 2.35 5.00
C ARG A 55 -12.55 3.46 5.17
N ILE A 56 -11.26 3.16 4.96
CA ILE A 56 -10.19 4.16 5.03
C ILE A 56 -10.38 5.22 3.94
N LEU A 57 -10.57 4.81 2.69
CA LEU A 57 -10.74 5.72 1.55
C LEU A 57 -12.01 6.56 1.68
N ALA A 58 -13.14 5.95 1.99
CA ALA A 58 -14.40 6.67 2.16
C ALA A 58 -14.33 7.69 3.32
N SER A 59 -13.72 7.30 4.44
CA SER A 59 -13.53 8.22 5.57
C SER A 59 -12.62 9.40 5.21
N PHE A 60 -11.53 9.15 4.48
CA PHE A 60 -10.63 10.18 4.02
C PHE A 60 -11.34 11.17 3.09
N LEU A 61 -12.02 10.67 2.05
CA LEU A 61 -12.72 11.49 1.08
C LEU A 61 -13.82 12.35 1.71
N THR A 62 -14.58 11.79 2.65
CA THR A 62 -15.63 12.52 3.39
C THR A 62 -15.04 13.67 4.24
N CYS A 63 -13.81 13.52 4.72
CA CYS A 63 -13.17 14.50 5.58
C CYS A 63 -12.31 15.54 4.84
N LEU A 64 -12.18 15.45 3.50
CA LEU A 64 -11.33 16.37 2.71
C LEU A 64 -11.67 17.85 2.89
N SER A 65 -12.95 18.17 3.07
CA SER A 65 -13.42 19.56 3.28
C SER A 65 -13.42 19.98 4.76
N GLN A 66 -13.04 19.09 5.66
CA GLN A 66 -13.05 19.37 7.10
C GLN A 66 -11.68 19.88 7.57
N PRO A 67 -11.63 20.74 8.59
CA PRO A 67 -10.38 21.28 9.12
C PRO A 67 -9.50 20.24 9.80
N SER A 68 -10.06 19.08 10.15
CA SER A 68 -9.32 17.97 10.77
C SER A 68 -9.59 16.66 10.04
N GLN A 69 -8.53 15.91 9.75
CA GLN A 69 -8.63 14.56 9.19
C GLN A 69 -8.66 13.52 10.28
N LYS A 70 -9.48 12.49 10.08
CA LYS A 70 -9.55 11.34 11.00
C LYS A 70 -8.38 10.40 10.73
N GLY A 71 -7.72 9.94 11.80
CA GLY A 71 -6.77 8.84 11.71
C GLY A 71 -7.49 7.50 11.56
N ALA A 72 -6.86 6.55 10.86
CA ALA A 72 -7.29 5.16 10.81
C ALA A 72 -6.35 4.28 11.63
N TRP A 73 -6.92 3.38 12.43
CA TRP A 73 -6.17 2.41 13.21
C TRP A 73 -6.47 0.99 12.71
N VAL A 74 -5.42 0.29 12.27
CA VAL A 74 -5.53 -1.10 11.81
C VAL A 74 -4.92 -2.01 12.86
N SER A 75 -5.74 -2.86 13.47
CA SER A 75 -5.32 -3.82 14.49
C SER A 75 -5.63 -5.27 14.09
N GLY A 76 -4.99 -6.22 14.72
CA GLY A 76 -5.17 -7.64 14.47
C GLY A 76 -3.99 -8.45 14.97
N PHE A 77 -4.09 -9.76 14.95
CA PHE A 77 -3.05 -10.69 15.40
C PHE A 77 -1.77 -10.56 14.57
N PHE A 78 -0.65 -11.05 15.13
CA PHE A 78 0.59 -11.19 14.38
C PHE A 78 0.37 -12.09 13.15
N GLY A 79 0.92 -11.70 12.00
CA GLY A 79 0.74 -12.46 10.75
C GLY A 79 -0.60 -12.22 10.02
N SER A 80 -1.53 -11.41 10.55
CA SER A 80 -2.83 -11.15 9.90
C SER A 80 -2.77 -10.24 8.66
N GLY A 81 -1.59 -9.89 8.17
CA GLY A 81 -1.43 -9.11 6.93
C GLY A 81 -1.58 -7.60 7.07
N LYS A 82 -1.63 -7.01 8.28
CA LYS A 82 -1.80 -5.56 8.50
C LYS A 82 -0.80 -4.70 7.73
N SER A 83 0.48 -5.03 7.83
CA SER A 83 1.55 -4.30 7.14
C SER A 83 1.44 -4.46 5.63
N HIS A 84 1.00 -5.63 5.16
CA HIS A 84 0.75 -5.87 3.75
C HIS A 84 -0.43 -5.03 3.24
N LEU A 85 -1.54 -4.99 3.98
CA LEU A 85 -2.69 -4.13 3.69
C LEU A 85 -2.25 -2.66 3.51
N LEU A 86 -1.48 -2.13 4.48
CA LEU A 86 -1.02 -0.74 4.43
C LEU A 86 -0.04 -0.50 3.27
N LYS A 87 0.85 -1.45 2.99
CA LYS A 87 1.75 -1.39 1.82
C LYS A 87 0.95 -1.34 0.52
N MET A 88 0.00 -2.24 0.33
CA MET A 88 -0.86 -2.26 -0.85
C MET A 88 -1.66 -0.96 -0.97
N LEU A 89 -2.26 -0.50 0.13
CA LEU A 89 -3.01 0.76 0.14
C LEU A 89 -2.14 1.96 -0.27
N CYS A 90 -0.90 2.07 0.21
CA CYS A 90 0.01 3.14 -0.21
C CYS A 90 0.24 3.16 -1.72
N HIS A 91 0.49 1.99 -2.32
CA HIS A 91 0.75 1.90 -3.76
C HIS A 91 -0.50 2.09 -4.61
N LEU A 92 -1.66 1.60 -4.16
CA LEU A 92 -2.96 1.85 -4.81
C LEU A 92 -3.39 3.32 -4.67
N TRP A 93 -3.01 3.99 -3.58
CA TRP A 93 -3.33 5.39 -3.32
C TRP A 93 -2.75 6.32 -4.39
N VAL A 94 -1.46 6.19 -4.67
CA VAL A 94 -0.75 7.02 -5.65
C VAL A 94 -0.72 6.40 -7.05
N ASP A 95 -1.30 5.20 -7.22
CA ASP A 95 -1.26 4.41 -8.45
C ASP A 95 0.16 4.27 -9.00
N THR A 96 1.06 3.72 -8.18
CA THR A 96 2.51 3.63 -8.49
C THR A 96 2.74 3.14 -9.93
N PRO A 97 3.43 3.93 -10.77
CA PRO A 97 3.73 3.55 -12.14
C PRO A 97 4.93 2.58 -12.19
N PHE A 98 4.95 1.70 -13.20
CA PHE A 98 6.05 0.81 -13.53
C PHE A 98 6.64 1.15 -14.91
N ALA A 99 7.89 0.72 -15.13
CA ALA A 99 8.65 1.05 -16.35
C ALA A 99 7.99 0.57 -17.66
N ASP A 100 7.16 -0.46 -17.60
CA ASP A 100 6.43 -1.02 -18.73
C ASP A 100 5.08 -0.32 -19.02
N GLY A 101 4.79 0.78 -18.31
CA GLY A 101 3.54 1.53 -18.44
C GLY A 101 2.36 0.95 -17.67
N THR A 102 2.53 -0.17 -16.95
CA THR A 102 1.51 -0.67 -16.02
C THR A 102 1.48 0.15 -14.75
N THR A 103 0.37 0.10 -14.00
CA THR A 103 0.22 0.79 -12.72
C THR A 103 -0.18 -0.18 -11.62
N ALA A 104 -0.01 0.22 -10.37
CA ALA A 104 -0.34 -0.61 -9.21
C ALA A 104 -1.79 -1.10 -9.26
N ARG A 105 -2.74 -0.23 -9.62
CA ARG A 105 -4.16 -0.59 -9.71
C ARG A 105 -4.46 -1.57 -10.86
N SER A 106 -3.72 -1.46 -11.96
CA SER A 106 -3.88 -2.35 -13.11
C SER A 106 -3.35 -3.76 -12.87
N LEU A 107 -2.43 -3.90 -11.92
CA LEU A 107 -1.81 -5.19 -11.57
C LEU A 107 -2.66 -6.04 -10.62
N VAL A 108 -3.56 -5.44 -9.83
CA VAL A 108 -4.42 -6.19 -8.91
C VAL A 108 -5.53 -6.89 -9.69
N PRO A 109 -5.59 -8.24 -9.69
CA PRO A 109 -6.46 -8.99 -10.61
C PRO A 109 -7.96 -8.76 -10.41
N ALA A 110 -8.39 -8.58 -9.16
CA ALA A 110 -9.79 -8.47 -8.77
C ALA A 110 -10.00 -7.33 -7.78
N LEU A 111 -9.73 -6.09 -8.22
CA LEU A 111 -10.02 -4.93 -7.41
C LEU A 111 -11.56 -4.69 -7.42
N PRO A 112 -12.25 -4.67 -6.27
CA PRO A 112 -13.68 -4.43 -6.19
C PRO A 112 -14.11 -3.09 -6.82
N ASP A 113 -15.28 -3.06 -7.45
CA ASP A 113 -15.76 -1.86 -8.16
C ASP A 113 -15.92 -0.66 -7.23
N ASP A 114 -16.40 -0.88 -6.01
CA ASP A 114 -16.53 0.19 -5.00
C ASP A 114 -15.17 0.82 -4.66
N LEU A 115 -14.13 -0.01 -4.47
CA LEU A 115 -12.77 0.47 -4.27
C LEU A 115 -12.24 1.23 -5.49
N ARG A 116 -12.51 0.72 -6.68
CA ARG A 116 -12.14 1.37 -7.94
C ARG A 116 -12.76 2.76 -8.06
N ASN A 117 -14.03 2.90 -7.68
CA ASN A 117 -14.73 4.17 -7.68
C ASN A 117 -14.13 5.15 -6.67
N LEU A 118 -13.89 4.72 -5.43
CA LEU A 118 -13.24 5.55 -4.40
C LEU A 118 -11.83 6.00 -4.81
N LEU A 119 -11.06 5.14 -5.46
CA LEU A 119 -9.74 5.50 -5.98
C LEU A 119 -9.82 6.54 -7.12
N ARG A 120 -10.86 6.49 -7.97
CA ARG A 120 -11.11 7.54 -8.99
C ARG A 120 -11.50 8.88 -8.35
N GLU A 121 -12.32 8.84 -7.30
CA GLU A 121 -12.64 10.04 -6.53
C GLU A 121 -11.40 10.63 -5.88
N LEU A 122 -10.53 9.78 -5.32
CA LEU A 122 -9.24 10.18 -4.76
C LEU A 122 -8.36 10.85 -5.81
N ASP A 123 -8.27 10.32 -7.04
CA ASP A 123 -7.52 10.94 -8.14
C ASP A 123 -8.06 12.32 -8.48
N THR A 124 -9.39 12.45 -8.49
CA THR A 124 -10.04 13.74 -8.77
C THR A 124 -9.71 14.77 -7.68
N ALA A 125 -9.74 14.35 -6.42
CA ALA A 125 -9.35 15.18 -5.29
C ALA A 125 -7.86 15.53 -5.35
N GLY A 126 -7.00 14.56 -5.63
CA GLY A 126 -5.56 14.73 -5.77
C GLY A 126 -5.20 15.74 -6.86
N LYS A 127 -5.82 15.66 -8.04
CA LYS A 127 -5.61 16.63 -9.13
C LYS A 127 -5.92 18.06 -8.71
N ARG A 128 -6.95 18.26 -7.88
CA ARG A 128 -7.30 19.58 -7.34
C ARG A 128 -6.31 20.09 -6.29
N ALA A 129 -5.65 19.18 -5.58
CA ALA A 129 -4.71 19.48 -4.50
C ALA A 129 -3.25 19.54 -4.96
N GLY A 130 -2.97 19.36 -6.25
CA GLY A 130 -1.60 19.37 -6.79
C GLY A 130 -0.89 18.01 -6.80
N GLY A 131 -1.57 16.93 -6.50
CA GLY A 131 -1.08 15.57 -6.57
C GLY A 131 -1.50 14.71 -5.38
N LEU A 132 -1.20 13.43 -5.47
CA LEU A 132 -1.35 12.46 -4.37
C LEU A 132 0.03 12.09 -3.83
N LEU A 133 0.12 11.99 -2.53
CA LEU A 133 1.32 11.56 -1.84
C LEU A 133 0.98 10.40 -0.90
N ALA A 134 1.85 9.40 -0.85
CA ALA A 134 1.84 8.37 0.17
C ALA A 134 3.23 8.27 0.79
N ALA A 135 3.29 8.26 2.11
CA ALA A 135 4.51 8.02 2.86
C ALA A 135 4.26 6.88 3.85
N ALA A 136 5.18 5.95 3.94
CA ALA A 136 5.07 4.82 4.82
C ALA A 136 6.42 4.55 5.51
N GLY A 137 6.38 4.05 6.73
CA GLY A 137 7.58 3.75 7.51
C GLY A 137 7.24 2.93 8.75
N THR A 138 8.27 2.47 9.45
CA THR A 138 8.12 1.74 10.71
C THR A 138 8.64 2.58 11.87
N LEU A 139 7.99 2.45 13.02
CA LEU A 139 8.45 3.05 14.28
C LEU A 139 9.47 2.17 15.02
N LEU A 140 9.73 0.95 14.49
CA LEU A 140 10.72 0.02 15.04
C LEU A 140 12.13 0.56 14.79
N GLY A 141 12.86 0.87 15.86
CA GLY A 141 14.24 1.38 15.80
C GLY A 141 14.39 2.87 16.12
N GLY A 142 13.30 3.61 16.24
CA GLY A 142 13.33 4.93 16.87
C GLY A 142 13.40 4.76 18.39
N THR A 143 14.28 5.49 19.06
CA THR A 143 14.26 5.59 20.52
C THR A 143 12.88 6.07 20.94
N THR A 144 12.33 5.44 21.96
CA THR A 144 10.97 5.70 22.52
C THR A 144 10.68 7.17 22.78
N ASP A 145 11.71 8.00 22.86
CA ASP A 145 11.61 9.41 23.23
C ASP A 145 11.25 10.35 22.06
N HIS A 146 11.28 9.87 20.79
CA HIS A 146 11.15 10.74 19.62
C HIS A 146 10.16 10.25 18.54
N VAL A 147 9.03 9.67 18.94
CA VAL A 147 7.98 9.18 18.01
C VAL A 147 7.56 10.27 17.01
N ARG A 148 7.44 11.53 17.47
CA ARG A 148 7.09 12.66 16.60
C ARG A 148 8.13 12.91 15.51
N LEU A 149 9.41 12.83 15.86
CA LEU A 149 10.51 13.00 14.92
C LEU A 149 10.55 11.85 13.90
N THR A 150 10.28 10.62 14.34
CA THR A 150 10.21 9.46 13.45
C THR A 150 9.07 9.63 12.44
N ILE A 151 7.88 10.05 12.88
CA ILE A 151 6.75 10.32 11.97
C ILE A 151 7.11 11.43 10.99
N LEU A 152 7.69 12.52 11.47
CA LEU A 152 8.09 13.65 10.62
C LEU A 152 9.16 13.23 9.59
N SER A 153 10.13 12.41 10.00
CA SER A 153 11.13 11.82 9.11
C SER A 153 10.50 10.97 8.00
N VAL A 154 9.48 10.17 8.32
CA VAL A 154 8.73 9.39 7.31
C VAL A 154 8.06 10.33 6.32
N LEU A 155 7.40 11.39 6.80
CA LEU A 155 6.72 12.37 5.94
C LEU A 155 7.74 13.11 5.04
N PHE A 156 8.85 13.58 5.58
CA PHE A 156 9.87 14.29 4.80
C PHE A 156 10.48 13.40 3.71
N ARG A 157 10.79 12.14 4.02
CA ARG A 157 11.26 11.19 3.02
C ARG A 157 10.21 10.96 1.93
N GLY A 158 8.93 10.87 2.29
CA GLY A 158 7.84 10.71 1.33
C GLY A 158 7.72 11.88 0.34
N VAL A 159 8.11 13.09 0.73
CA VAL A 159 8.16 14.26 -0.17
C VAL A 159 9.52 14.50 -0.80
N GLY A 160 10.46 13.55 -0.67
CA GLY A 160 11.80 13.66 -1.26
C GLY A 160 12.76 14.59 -0.51
N LEU A 161 12.42 14.98 0.72
CA LEU A 161 13.29 15.76 1.60
C LEU A 161 14.14 14.83 2.48
N PRO A 162 15.36 15.25 2.87
CA PRO A 162 16.19 14.46 3.79
C PRO A 162 15.45 14.29 5.12
N GLY A 163 15.17 13.05 5.50
CA GLY A 163 14.71 12.70 6.84
C GLY A 163 15.92 12.65 7.76
N GLN A 164 16.12 13.63 8.63
CA GLN A 164 17.12 13.59 9.69
C GLN A 164 16.61 12.81 10.89
#